data_9ae78c29c45fb0449df13a6f3383704a
#
_entry.id   9ae78c29c45fb0449df13a6f3383704a
#
_cell.length_a   1.000
_cell.length_b   1.000
_cell.length_c   1.000
_cell.angle_alpha   90.00
_cell.angle_beta   90.00
_cell.angle_gamma   90.00
#
_symmetry.space_group_name_H-M   'P 1'
#
loop_
_entity.id
_entity.type
_entity.pdbx_description
1 polymer ?
#
loop_
_entity_poly.entity_id
_entity_poly.type
_entity_poly.pdbx_seq_one_letter_code
_entity_poly.pdbx_strand_id
1 'polypeptide(L)'
;MKKIRFTLLALLIVTLTSAQNFNGFALYNEGGGNTTYLIDENQNLAHTWNMSTECNYTVQLKENGNLVRGTKGNASVFSTGNIASGAGQVQEIAPDGSIVWSFDYADNDHISHHDLTLVGDNVLLTAYEKKSSTELNAAGFNNASSEKWPTHFVELEADGNGGATIVWEWHIWDHMCQDTDPSKPNYVANISYNPELIDINMLSGGSGDWFHVNGVDYNEDLDQIVFSSRFASEIYIIDHSTTSAEAASHTGGNSGMGGDILYRWGNPSNYDLSGAQVIPNAVHDVRWITDDGRPNGGFLQIFNNSGVSNNQSAIDGIETPWDDNTNTYLRSSGQPFSPSSYTTRYECTSGSPYSADGQSASDRMSNGNIFVNASLGQGGGGSGTMYEVDSLGTILWGPTSGGLKGFRYECDYPGITALEPFMTNTTSTSCFDATPISENDEVDNLVLFPNPAIDHITINNKGVKEIYNIMGVRVVKTSSTEINVNHLASGIYNIRIADRNIKFIKK
;
A
#
# COMPACT_ATOMS: atom_id res chain seq x y z
N MET A 1 48.60 -32.72 41.41
CA MET A 1 48.30 -31.98 40.16
C MET A 1 46.94 -31.30 40.31
N LYS A 2 46.93 -29.99 40.51
CA LYS A 2 45.70 -29.18 40.65
C LYS A 2 45.23 -28.83 39.22
N LYS A 3 44.04 -29.28 38.82
CA LYS A 3 43.39 -28.86 37.55
C LYS A 3 42.80 -27.45 37.74
N ILE A 4 43.38 -26.48 37.02
CA ILE A 4 42.80 -25.13 36.92
C ILE A 4 41.69 -25.20 35.87
N ARG A 5 40.46 -24.91 36.30
CA ARG A 5 39.33 -24.75 35.38
C ARG A 5 39.28 -23.26 34.97
N PHE A 6 39.53 -22.99 33.67
CA PHE A 6 39.24 -21.69 33.07
C PHE A 6 37.76 -21.62 32.77
N THR A 7 37.03 -20.75 33.42
CA THR A 7 35.66 -20.41 33.02
C THR A 7 35.74 -19.26 32.04
N LEU A 8 35.40 -19.54 30.80
CA LEU A 8 35.29 -18.51 29.75
C LEU A 8 34.01 -17.73 30.00
N LEU A 9 34.12 -16.49 30.46
CA LEU A 9 32.99 -15.56 30.56
C LEU A 9 32.76 -14.96 29.16
N ALA A 10 31.73 -15.43 28.44
CA ALA A 10 31.32 -14.80 27.19
C ALA A 10 30.64 -13.48 27.51
N LEU A 11 31.32 -12.36 27.23
CA LEU A 11 30.73 -11.02 27.32
C LEU A 11 29.79 -10.84 26.12
N LEU A 12 28.51 -10.90 26.36
CA LEU A 12 27.48 -10.57 25.38
C LEU A 12 27.50 -9.03 25.22
N ILE A 13 28.14 -8.54 24.17
CA ILE A 13 28.05 -7.12 23.79
C ILE A 13 26.69 -6.96 23.12
N VAL A 14 25.68 -6.51 23.89
CA VAL A 14 24.43 -6.00 23.32
C VAL A 14 24.75 -4.61 22.78
N THR A 15 24.93 -4.52 21.47
CA THR A 15 24.90 -3.22 20.80
C THR A 15 23.46 -2.71 20.89
N LEU A 16 23.21 -1.76 21.76
CA LEU A 16 21.99 -0.96 21.73
C LEU A 16 22.07 -0.10 20.47
N THR A 17 21.53 -0.58 19.36
CA THR A 17 21.17 0.31 18.27
C THR A 17 20.02 1.16 18.77
N SER A 18 20.23 2.45 18.96
CA SER A 18 19.12 3.36 19.19
C SER A 18 18.23 3.27 17.94
N ALA A 19 16.96 2.93 18.14
CA ALA A 19 15.97 3.05 17.07
C ALA A 19 15.99 4.51 16.59
N GLN A 20 16.13 4.69 15.28
CA GLN A 20 16.19 6.00 14.65
C GLN A 20 14.89 6.17 13.86
N ASN A 21 14.30 7.39 13.93
CA ASN A 21 13.20 7.73 13.04
C ASN A 21 13.67 7.64 11.58
N PHE A 22 12.71 7.34 10.72
CA PHE A 22 12.95 7.21 9.30
C PHE A 22 13.15 8.57 8.64
N ASN A 23 14.13 8.71 7.78
CA ASN A 23 14.34 9.92 7.00
C ASN A 23 13.34 9.98 5.85
N GLY A 24 12.86 11.17 5.50
CA GLY A 24 11.94 11.37 4.39
C GLY A 24 10.83 12.36 4.70
N PHE A 25 9.78 12.32 3.90
CA PHE A 25 8.73 13.32 3.93
C PHE A 25 7.38 12.68 4.24
N ALA A 26 6.51 13.43 4.90
CA ALA A 26 5.11 13.08 5.08
C ALA A 26 4.22 13.98 4.24
N LEU A 27 3.35 13.37 3.43
CA LEU A 27 2.37 14.02 2.56
C LEU A 27 0.98 13.85 3.15
N TYR A 28 0.23 14.94 3.32
CA TYR A 28 -1.13 14.86 3.83
C TYR A 28 -1.98 16.05 3.39
N ASN A 29 -3.30 15.88 3.50
CA ASN A 29 -4.28 16.93 3.32
C ASN A 29 -5.30 16.87 4.46
N GLU A 30 -5.62 18.01 5.05
CA GLU A 30 -6.72 18.08 6.01
C GLU A 30 -8.06 17.91 5.31
N GLY A 31 -8.98 17.16 5.92
CA GLY A 31 -10.28 16.91 5.33
C GLY A 31 -11.08 18.20 5.11
N GLY A 32 -11.54 18.40 3.89
CA GLY A 32 -12.20 19.63 3.46
C GLY A 32 -11.23 20.82 3.26
N GLY A 33 -9.92 20.61 3.40
CA GLY A 33 -8.90 21.62 3.15
C GLY A 33 -8.53 21.74 1.68
N ASN A 34 -8.08 22.92 1.27
CA ASN A 34 -7.65 23.19 -0.10
C ASN A 34 -6.14 23.02 -0.31
N THR A 35 -5.40 22.86 0.78
CA THR A 35 -3.94 22.78 0.77
C THR A 35 -3.48 21.37 1.07
N THR A 36 -2.62 20.83 0.24
CA THR A 36 -1.85 19.63 0.50
C THR A 36 -0.46 20.02 1.01
N TYR A 37 0.01 19.36 2.02
CA TYR A 37 1.25 19.65 2.73
C TYR A 37 2.26 18.50 2.55
N LEU A 38 3.52 18.87 2.30
CA LEU A 38 4.67 17.98 2.40
C LEU A 38 5.58 18.52 3.50
N ILE A 39 5.84 17.73 4.53
CA ILE A 39 6.71 18.09 5.66
C ILE A 39 7.89 17.13 5.73
N ASP A 40 9.05 17.60 6.17
CA ASP A 40 10.28 16.83 6.33
C ASP A 40 10.31 16.02 7.66
N GLU A 41 11.36 15.26 7.88
CA GLU A 41 11.57 14.47 9.10
C GLU A 41 11.70 15.33 10.37
N ASN A 42 11.98 16.62 10.24
CA ASN A 42 12.03 17.59 11.33
C ASN A 42 10.70 18.34 11.50
N GLN A 43 9.64 17.92 10.77
CA GLN A 43 8.30 18.52 10.78
C GLN A 43 8.26 19.94 10.21
N ASN A 44 9.27 20.36 9.45
CA ASN A 44 9.24 21.62 8.75
C ASN A 44 8.51 21.48 7.41
N LEU A 45 7.85 22.56 7.03
CA LEU A 45 7.17 22.64 5.75
C LEU A 45 8.20 22.60 4.60
N ALA A 46 8.14 21.59 3.77
CA ALA A 46 8.98 21.43 2.59
C ALA A 46 8.28 21.95 1.32
N HIS A 47 7.01 21.63 1.13
CA HIS A 47 6.24 22.05 -0.03
C HIS A 47 4.74 22.14 0.26
N THR A 48 3.99 22.92 -0.55
CA THR A 48 2.52 23.00 -0.51
C THR A 48 1.93 23.15 -1.90
N TRP A 49 0.79 22.48 -2.10
CA TRP A 49 -0.09 22.72 -3.23
C TRP A 49 -1.36 23.42 -2.73
N ASN A 50 -1.56 24.68 -3.11
CA ASN A 50 -2.74 25.47 -2.72
C ASN A 50 -3.72 25.50 -3.88
N MET A 51 -4.84 24.79 -3.73
CA MET A 51 -5.82 24.58 -4.79
C MET A 51 -7.10 25.38 -4.54
N SER A 52 -7.92 25.53 -5.58
CA SER A 52 -9.23 26.21 -5.46
C SER A 52 -10.35 25.30 -4.95
N THR A 53 -10.16 23.97 -5.00
CA THR A 53 -11.13 22.98 -4.58
C THR A 53 -10.68 22.21 -3.35
N GLU A 54 -11.62 21.78 -2.52
CA GLU A 54 -11.36 20.95 -1.34
C GLU A 54 -10.83 19.57 -1.76
N CYS A 55 -9.82 19.08 -1.07
CA CYS A 55 -9.39 17.69 -1.19
C CYS A 55 -10.36 16.75 -0.47
N ASN A 56 -10.60 15.61 -1.06
CA ASN A 56 -11.44 14.59 -0.48
C ASN A 56 -10.60 13.41 0.03
N TYR A 57 -9.86 13.64 1.08
CA TYR A 57 -9.10 12.78 1.99
C TYR A 57 -7.90 12.00 1.45
N THR A 58 -7.76 11.69 0.18
CA THR A 58 -6.57 10.97 -0.29
C THR A 58 -5.74 11.81 -1.25
N VAL A 59 -4.43 11.73 -1.08
CA VAL A 59 -3.42 12.36 -1.93
C VAL A 59 -2.27 11.39 -2.11
N GLN A 60 -1.69 11.35 -3.31
CA GLN A 60 -0.51 10.54 -3.59
C GLN A 60 0.51 11.34 -4.42
N LEU A 61 1.78 11.08 -4.21
CA LEU A 61 2.88 11.66 -4.96
C LEU A 61 3.32 10.70 -6.05
N LYS A 62 3.38 11.17 -7.30
CA LYS A 62 3.94 10.42 -8.44
C LYS A 62 5.46 10.53 -8.48
N GLU A 63 6.11 9.60 -9.16
CA GLU A 63 7.57 9.58 -9.33
C GLU A 63 8.12 10.83 -10.05
N ASN A 64 7.31 11.49 -10.88
CA ASN A 64 7.66 12.74 -11.54
C ASN A 64 7.50 13.99 -10.66
N GLY A 65 7.11 13.84 -9.39
CA GLY A 65 6.85 14.93 -8.44
C GLY A 65 5.45 15.53 -8.52
N ASN A 66 4.59 15.07 -9.43
CA ASN A 66 3.21 15.53 -9.48
C ASN A 66 2.39 14.95 -8.32
N LEU A 67 1.45 15.75 -7.83
CA LEU A 67 0.46 15.33 -6.84
C LEU A 67 -0.77 14.79 -7.55
N VAL A 68 -1.28 13.63 -7.15
CA VAL A 68 -2.62 13.15 -7.49
C VAL A 68 -3.51 13.28 -6.27
N ARG A 69 -4.73 13.81 -6.45
CA ARG A 69 -5.69 13.94 -5.38
C ARG A 69 -7.12 13.73 -5.82
N GLY A 70 -7.94 13.12 -4.96
CA GLY A 70 -9.39 13.18 -5.06
C GLY A 70 -9.89 14.56 -4.63
N THR A 71 -10.80 15.16 -5.36
CA THR A 71 -11.36 16.47 -5.04
C THR A 71 -12.88 16.47 -5.19
N LYS A 72 -13.52 17.43 -4.52
CA LYS A 72 -14.96 17.51 -4.47
C LYS A 72 -15.53 18.00 -5.80
N GLY A 73 -16.06 17.07 -6.58
CA GLY A 73 -16.87 17.34 -7.75
C GLY A 73 -18.33 17.67 -7.39
N ASN A 74 -19.22 17.62 -8.38
CA ASN A 74 -20.66 17.85 -8.17
C ASN A 74 -21.34 16.59 -7.62
N ALA A 75 -21.07 16.22 -6.38
CA ALA A 75 -21.64 15.03 -5.74
C ALA A 75 -23.19 15.04 -5.66
N SER A 76 -23.83 16.21 -5.75
CA SER A 76 -25.29 16.33 -5.71
C SER A 76 -26.00 15.76 -6.95
N VAL A 77 -25.27 15.54 -8.04
CA VAL A 77 -25.79 14.84 -9.24
C VAL A 77 -26.06 13.39 -8.93
N PHE A 78 -25.16 12.73 -8.17
CA PHE A 78 -25.34 11.33 -7.80
C PHE A 78 -26.40 11.16 -6.72
N SER A 79 -26.37 11.92 -5.63
CA SER A 79 -27.32 11.83 -4.54
C SER A 79 -27.45 13.15 -3.78
N THR A 80 -28.67 13.49 -3.35
CA THR A 80 -28.93 14.62 -2.45
C THR A 80 -28.67 14.31 -0.98
N GLY A 81 -28.39 13.03 -0.67
CA GLY A 81 -28.02 12.55 0.68
C GLY A 81 -26.53 12.70 0.98
N ASN A 82 -26.15 12.39 2.21
CA ASN A 82 -24.75 12.31 2.58
C ASN A 82 -24.11 11.10 1.89
N ILE A 83 -23.17 11.38 1.01
CA ILE A 83 -22.28 10.37 0.43
C ILE A 83 -21.06 10.34 1.32
N ALA A 84 -20.77 9.18 1.92
CA ALA A 84 -19.58 9.02 2.71
C ALA A 84 -18.35 9.30 1.83
N SER A 85 -17.66 10.38 2.16
CA SER A 85 -16.42 10.78 1.48
C SER A 85 -16.53 10.84 -0.05
N GLY A 86 -17.68 11.31 -0.57
CA GLY A 86 -17.87 11.49 -2.02
C GLY A 86 -16.93 12.56 -2.57
N ALA A 87 -16.14 12.22 -3.60
CA ALA A 87 -15.24 13.11 -4.29
C ALA A 87 -15.87 13.66 -5.58
N GLY A 88 -16.03 12.81 -6.54
CA GLY A 88 -16.60 13.13 -7.84
C GLY A 88 -15.64 13.73 -8.85
N GLN A 89 -14.40 14.03 -8.47
CA GLN A 89 -13.36 14.48 -9.40
C GLN A 89 -11.99 14.02 -8.91
N VAL A 90 -11.07 13.78 -9.83
CA VAL A 90 -9.64 13.56 -9.58
C VAL A 90 -8.82 14.58 -10.35
N GLN A 91 -7.67 14.97 -9.81
CA GLN A 91 -6.73 15.91 -10.42
C GLN A 91 -5.30 15.41 -10.29
N GLU A 92 -4.50 15.58 -11.35
CA GLU A 92 -3.05 15.57 -11.28
C GLU A 92 -2.53 17.01 -11.33
N ILE A 93 -1.61 17.36 -10.44
CA ILE A 93 -1.16 18.72 -10.20
C ILE A 93 0.36 18.72 -10.22
N ALA A 94 0.95 19.59 -11.04
CA ALA A 94 2.39 19.77 -11.09
C ALA A 94 2.95 20.40 -9.79
N PRO A 95 4.27 20.33 -9.54
CA PRO A 95 4.89 20.95 -8.38
C PRO A 95 4.63 22.45 -8.22
N ASP A 96 4.44 23.18 -9.32
CA ASP A 96 4.15 24.62 -9.30
C ASP A 96 2.67 24.97 -9.01
N GLY A 97 1.82 23.94 -8.78
CA GLY A 97 0.40 24.08 -8.50
C GLY A 97 -0.48 24.15 -9.76
N SER A 98 0.08 24.05 -10.96
CA SER A 98 -0.71 23.97 -12.20
C SER A 98 -1.40 22.59 -12.33
N ILE A 99 -2.66 22.61 -12.77
CA ILE A 99 -3.40 21.36 -13.04
C ILE A 99 -2.88 20.78 -14.36
N VAL A 100 -2.35 19.56 -14.30
CA VAL A 100 -1.88 18.80 -15.47
C VAL A 100 -3.08 18.23 -16.22
N TRP A 101 -3.97 17.55 -15.47
CA TRP A 101 -5.25 17.08 -15.96
C TRP A 101 -6.26 16.96 -14.82
N SER A 102 -7.54 16.91 -15.19
CA SER A 102 -8.64 16.62 -14.27
C SER A 102 -9.70 15.78 -14.96
N PHE A 103 -10.37 14.94 -14.18
CA PHE A 103 -11.44 14.07 -14.65
C PHE A 103 -12.61 14.08 -13.69
N ASP A 104 -13.81 14.45 -14.18
CA ASP A 104 -15.04 14.38 -13.43
C ASP A 104 -15.60 12.96 -13.47
N TYR A 105 -15.75 12.35 -12.30
CA TYR A 105 -16.41 11.06 -12.14
C TYR A 105 -17.56 11.16 -11.16
N ALA A 106 -18.56 11.92 -11.56
CA ALA A 106 -19.82 12.12 -10.84
C ALA A 106 -20.94 12.36 -11.83
N ASP A 107 -21.87 11.43 -11.94
CA ASP A 107 -23.10 11.53 -12.70
C ASP A 107 -24.29 10.98 -11.91
N ASN A 108 -25.45 10.70 -12.56
CA ASN A 108 -26.60 10.15 -11.88
C ASN A 108 -26.40 8.73 -11.35
N ASP A 109 -25.49 7.99 -11.93
CA ASP A 109 -25.29 6.55 -11.71
C ASP A 109 -23.97 6.21 -11.02
N HIS A 110 -22.96 7.11 -11.10
CA HIS A 110 -21.60 6.85 -10.60
C HIS A 110 -21.05 8.04 -9.84
N ILE A 111 -20.16 7.76 -8.85
CA ILE A 111 -19.34 8.77 -8.17
C ILE A 111 -18.09 8.15 -7.57
N SER A 112 -16.92 8.80 -7.72
CA SER A 112 -15.70 8.43 -7.00
C SER A 112 -15.78 8.78 -5.52
N HIS A 113 -15.18 7.94 -4.68
CA HIS A 113 -15.18 8.11 -3.22
C HIS A 113 -13.95 7.50 -2.55
N HIS A 114 -13.75 7.83 -1.29
CA HIS A 114 -12.83 7.28 -0.29
C HIS A 114 -11.36 7.19 -0.69
N ASP A 115 -10.95 6.54 -1.75
CA ASP A 115 -9.54 6.28 -2.02
C ASP A 115 -9.20 6.23 -3.50
N LEU A 116 -7.92 6.38 -3.77
CA LEU A 116 -7.30 6.15 -5.08
C LEU A 116 -5.90 5.60 -4.87
N THR A 117 -5.37 4.90 -5.86
CA THR A 117 -3.96 4.49 -5.91
C THR A 117 -3.37 4.67 -7.30
N LEU A 118 -2.04 4.60 -7.39
CA LEU A 118 -1.34 4.69 -8.67
C LEU A 118 -1.16 3.30 -9.26
N VAL A 119 -1.33 3.19 -10.58
CA VAL A 119 -1.04 2.01 -11.40
C VAL A 119 -0.06 2.46 -12.48
N GLY A 120 1.24 2.39 -12.18
CA GLY A 120 2.25 3.06 -12.99
C GLY A 120 1.99 4.57 -13.08
N ASP A 121 1.81 5.08 -14.31
CA ASP A 121 1.44 6.48 -14.54
C ASP A 121 -0.08 6.75 -14.45
N ASN A 122 -0.90 5.71 -14.38
CA ASN A 122 -2.35 5.79 -14.33
C ASN A 122 -2.85 5.97 -12.88
N VAL A 123 -4.14 6.26 -12.75
CA VAL A 123 -4.80 6.45 -11.45
C VAL A 123 -6.01 5.54 -11.35
N LEU A 124 -6.02 4.67 -10.35
CA LEU A 124 -7.15 3.80 -10.04
C LEU A 124 -8.03 4.47 -8.99
N LEU A 125 -9.31 4.67 -9.31
CA LEU A 125 -10.31 5.27 -8.44
C LEU A 125 -11.21 4.21 -7.83
N THR A 126 -11.53 4.37 -6.54
CA THR A 126 -12.67 3.72 -5.91
C THR A 126 -13.94 4.51 -6.22
N ALA A 127 -15.00 3.85 -6.64
CA ALA A 127 -16.26 4.49 -7.00
C ALA A 127 -17.50 3.70 -6.56
N TYR A 128 -18.62 4.41 -6.43
CA TYR A 128 -19.96 3.83 -6.28
C TYR A 128 -20.68 3.81 -7.63
N GLU A 129 -21.46 2.75 -7.87
CA GLU A 129 -22.49 2.69 -8.90
C GLU A 129 -23.85 2.46 -8.26
N LYS A 130 -24.92 3.02 -8.85
CA LYS A 130 -26.29 2.81 -8.35
C LYS A 130 -26.91 1.55 -8.91
N LYS A 131 -27.53 0.79 -8.02
CA LYS A 131 -28.45 -0.28 -8.38
C LYS A 131 -29.79 -0.01 -7.71
N SER A 132 -30.82 0.12 -8.51
CA SER A 132 -32.20 0.33 -8.04
C SER A 132 -32.70 -0.89 -7.25
N SER A 133 -33.71 -0.69 -6.41
CA SER A 133 -34.38 -1.80 -5.72
C SER A 133 -34.92 -2.86 -6.69
N THR A 134 -35.30 -2.48 -7.91
CA THR A 134 -35.75 -3.42 -8.95
C THR A 134 -34.64 -4.31 -9.44
N GLU A 135 -33.46 -3.74 -9.75
CA GLU A 135 -32.26 -4.49 -10.17
C GLU A 135 -31.77 -5.41 -9.05
N LEU A 136 -31.68 -4.91 -7.82
CA LEU A 136 -31.29 -5.68 -6.65
C LEU A 136 -32.20 -6.91 -6.45
N ASN A 137 -33.53 -6.70 -6.46
CA ASN A 137 -34.48 -7.79 -6.32
C ASN A 137 -34.42 -8.77 -7.51
N ALA A 138 -34.17 -8.29 -8.74
CA ALA A 138 -33.99 -9.14 -9.90
C ALA A 138 -32.72 -10.00 -9.78
N ALA A 139 -31.65 -9.47 -9.20
CA ALA A 139 -30.38 -10.17 -8.97
C ALA A 139 -30.39 -11.15 -7.77
N GLY A 140 -31.46 -11.15 -6.97
CA GLY A 140 -31.61 -12.08 -5.84
C GLY A 140 -31.39 -11.46 -4.45
N PHE A 141 -31.29 -10.12 -4.36
CA PHE A 141 -31.29 -9.46 -3.06
C PHE A 141 -32.67 -9.66 -2.38
N ASN A 142 -32.65 -9.93 -1.07
CA ASN A 142 -33.85 -10.21 -0.30
C ASN A 142 -34.62 -8.94 0.04
N ASN A 143 -35.70 -8.67 -0.72
CA ASN A 143 -36.65 -7.57 -0.46
C ASN A 143 -36.00 -6.17 -0.40
N ALA A 144 -35.19 -5.82 -1.40
CA ALA A 144 -34.68 -4.46 -1.51
C ALA A 144 -35.85 -3.45 -1.62
N SER A 145 -35.89 -2.49 -0.70
CA SER A 145 -36.86 -1.40 -0.68
C SER A 145 -36.29 -0.05 -1.11
N SER A 146 -34.96 0.01 -1.26
CA SER A 146 -34.24 1.21 -1.67
C SER A 146 -33.03 0.80 -2.54
N GLU A 147 -32.45 1.78 -3.22
CA GLU A 147 -31.22 1.60 -3.98
C GLU A 147 -30.06 1.24 -3.05
N LYS A 148 -29.05 0.59 -3.64
CA LYS A 148 -27.72 0.34 -3.07
C LYS A 148 -26.67 0.87 -4.02
N TRP A 149 -25.49 1.13 -3.47
CA TRP A 149 -24.35 1.61 -4.22
C TRP A 149 -23.18 0.61 -4.10
N PRO A 150 -23.19 -0.45 -4.93
CA PRO A 150 -22.03 -1.35 -5.05
C PRO A 150 -20.76 -0.57 -5.41
N THR A 151 -19.63 -1.09 -4.97
CA THR A 151 -18.33 -0.53 -5.33
C THR A 151 -17.89 -1.01 -6.70
N HIS A 152 -17.22 -0.15 -7.43
CA HIS A 152 -16.44 -0.50 -8.61
C HIS A 152 -15.13 0.30 -8.64
N PHE A 153 -14.20 -0.14 -9.47
CA PHE A 153 -12.94 0.55 -9.70
C PHE A 153 -12.86 0.97 -11.17
N VAL A 154 -12.27 2.13 -11.40
CA VAL A 154 -11.93 2.61 -12.75
C VAL A 154 -10.49 3.09 -12.77
N GLU A 155 -9.75 2.68 -13.79
CA GLU A 155 -8.41 3.14 -14.04
C GLU A 155 -8.42 4.21 -15.12
N LEU A 156 -7.75 5.32 -14.82
CA LEU A 156 -7.68 6.50 -15.67
C LEU A 156 -6.27 6.68 -16.24
N GLU A 157 -6.19 6.83 -17.55
CA GLU A 157 -4.99 7.25 -18.26
C GLU A 157 -5.15 8.69 -18.74
N ALA A 158 -4.14 9.54 -18.51
CA ALA A 158 -4.15 10.92 -18.99
C ALA A 158 -4.21 10.98 -20.53
N ASP A 159 -5.12 11.79 -21.08
CA ASP A 159 -5.36 11.90 -22.54
C ASP A 159 -4.37 12.84 -23.27
N GLY A 160 -3.44 13.46 -22.52
CA GLY A 160 -2.49 14.43 -23.04
C GLY A 160 -3.08 15.78 -23.43
N ASN A 161 -4.37 16.02 -23.19
CA ASN A 161 -5.09 17.25 -23.51
C ASN A 161 -5.72 17.94 -22.29
N GLY A 162 -5.31 17.51 -21.08
CA GLY A 162 -5.79 18.07 -19.82
C GLY A 162 -6.97 17.30 -19.21
N GLY A 163 -7.34 16.16 -19.78
CA GLY A 163 -8.32 15.20 -19.29
C GLY A 163 -7.72 13.81 -19.13
N ALA A 164 -8.60 12.82 -18.94
CA ALA A 164 -8.23 11.41 -18.88
C ALA A 164 -9.29 10.54 -19.54
N THR A 165 -8.93 9.28 -19.84
CA THR A 165 -9.83 8.25 -20.34
C THR A 165 -9.82 7.04 -19.44
N ILE A 166 -10.97 6.37 -19.32
CA ILE A 166 -11.06 5.09 -18.62
C ILE A 166 -10.45 4.01 -19.50
N VAL A 167 -9.46 3.29 -18.97
CA VAL A 167 -8.74 2.23 -19.69
C VAL A 167 -9.03 0.84 -19.13
N TRP A 168 -9.50 0.77 -17.87
CA TRP A 168 -9.90 -0.49 -17.23
C TRP A 168 -11.01 -0.23 -16.20
N GLU A 169 -11.90 -1.22 -16.02
CA GLU A 169 -12.99 -1.18 -15.05
C GLU A 169 -13.21 -2.58 -14.45
N TRP A 170 -13.57 -2.60 -13.16
CA TRP A 170 -14.04 -3.78 -12.43
C TRP A 170 -15.22 -3.42 -11.55
N HIS A 171 -16.27 -4.24 -11.56
CA HIS A 171 -17.49 -4.01 -10.81
C HIS A 171 -17.77 -5.19 -9.88
N ILE A 172 -17.88 -4.94 -8.57
CA ILE A 172 -18.26 -5.99 -7.62
C ILE A 172 -19.63 -6.61 -7.97
N TRP A 173 -20.47 -5.86 -8.70
CA TRP A 173 -21.77 -6.30 -9.16
C TRP A 173 -21.72 -7.50 -10.10
N ASP A 174 -20.69 -7.65 -10.87
CA ASP A 174 -20.51 -8.75 -11.83
C ASP A 174 -20.10 -10.06 -11.16
N HIS A 175 -19.65 -9.98 -9.89
CA HIS A 175 -19.15 -11.11 -9.10
C HIS A 175 -20.08 -11.48 -7.93
N MET A 176 -21.37 -11.15 -8.04
CA MET A 176 -22.36 -11.48 -7.03
C MET A 176 -22.89 -12.91 -7.18
N CYS A 177 -23.20 -13.56 -6.05
CA CYS A 177 -23.95 -14.81 -6.00
C CYS A 177 -25.10 -14.72 -4.97
N GLN A 178 -25.99 -15.72 -4.97
CA GLN A 178 -27.05 -15.90 -3.98
C GLN A 178 -27.51 -17.36 -3.95
N ASP A 179 -28.01 -17.84 -2.83
CA ASP A 179 -28.52 -19.20 -2.65
C ASP A 179 -30.02 -19.26 -2.29
N THR A 180 -30.69 -18.11 -2.33
CA THR A 180 -32.09 -17.96 -1.82
C THR A 180 -33.17 -18.28 -2.85
N ASP A 181 -32.90 -18.00 -4.14
CA ASP A 181 -33.89 -18.20 -5.20
C ASP A 181 -33.25 -18.79 -6.48
N PRO A 182 -33.47 -20.11 -6.76
CA PRO A 182 -32.87 -20.76 -7.92
C PRO A 182 -33.46 -20.28 -9.27
N SER A 183 -34.52 -19.48 -9.28
CA SER A 183 -35.07 -18.90 -10.50
C SER A 183 -34.41 -17.60 -10.92
N LYS A 184 -33.56 -17.02 -10.06
CA LYS A 184 -32.85 -15.76 -10.31
C LYS A 184 -31.42 -16.01 -10.79
N PRO A 185 -30.79 -15.00 -11.45
CA PRO A 185 -29.41 -15.11 -11.88
C PRO A 185 -28.46 -15.27 -10.68
N ASN A 186 -27.23 -15.70 -10.98
CA ASN A 186 -26.16 -15.84 -10.01
C ASN A 186 -26.47 -16.82 -8.86
N TYR A 187 -27.41 -17.75 -9.08
CA TYR A 187 -27.75 -18.78 -8.09
C TYR A 187 -26.63 -19.78 -7.95
N VAL A 188 -26.20 -20.01 -6.71
CA VAL A 188 -25.32 -21.09 -6.31
C VAL A 188 -26.04 -21.95 -5.26
N ALA A 189 -25.80 -23.25 -5.29
CA ALA A 189 -26.49 -24.15 -4.34
C ALA A 189 -25.94 -23.99 -2.90
N ASN A 190 -24.76 -23.42 -2.73
CA ASN A 190 -24.12 -23.20 -1.44
C ASN A 190 -23.04 -22.12 -1.59
N ILE A 191 -23.19 -21.03 -0.88
CA ILE A 191 -22.25 -19.89 -0.89
C ILE A 191 -20.85 -20.32 -0.45
N SER A 192 -20.73 -21.19 0.56
CA SER A 192 -19.43 -21.59 1.13
C SER A 192 -18.49 -22.34 0.17
N TYR A 193 -19.03 -22.83 -0.94
CA TYR A 193 -18.25 -23.47 -2.00
C TYR A 193 -17.79 -22.50 -3.10
N ASN A 194 -18.27 -21.25 -3.06
CA ASN A 194 -17.96 -20.21 -4.03
C ASN A 194 -17.42 -18.95 -3.34
N PRO A 195 -16.30 -19.06 -2.57
CA PRO A 195 -15.75 -17.93 -1.83
C PRO A 195 -15.13 -16.86 -2.73
N GLU A 196 -14.94 -17.17 -4.00
CA GLU A 196 -14.53 -16.25 -5.07
C GLU A 196 -15.64 -15.28 -5.47
N LEU A 197 -16.89 -15.54 -5.05
CA LEU A 197 -18.04 -14.69 -5.30
C LEU A 197 -18.52 -13.99 -4.02
N ILE A 198 -19.26 -12.91 -4.21
CA ILE A 198 -19.82 -12.09 -3.13
C ILE A 198 -21.31 -12.43 -2.96
N ASP A 199 -21.71 -12.89 -1.79
CA ASP A 199 -23.14 -13.08 -1.48
C ASP A 199 -23.85 -11.72 -1.47
N ILE A 200 -24.79 -11.54 -2.38
CA ILE A 200 -25.57 -10.30 -2.50
C ILE A 200 -26.37 -9.98 -1.22
N ASN A 201 -26.59 -10.98 -0.38
CA ASN A 201 -27.36 -10.90 0.87
C ASN A 201 -26.48 -10.80 2.13
N MET A 202 -25.15 -10.85 2.01
CA MET A 202 -24.25 -10.85 3.18
C MET A 202 -24.35 -9.57 4.02
N LEU A 203 -24.74 -8.45 3.40
CA LEU A 203 -24.93 -7.15 4.05
C LEU A 203 -26.36 -6.68 3.84
N SER A 204 -27.16 -6.69 4.89
CA SER A 204 -28.61 -6.39 4.82
C SER A 204 -28.98 -4.94 5.14
N GLY A 205 -28.04 -4.14 5.66
CA GLY A 205 -28.35 -2.84 6.25
C GLY A 205 -28.39 -1.67 5.26
N GLY A 206 -29.12 -0.61 5.64
CA GLY A 206 -29.04 0.74 5.08
C GLY A 206 -29.55 0.91 3.65
N SER A 207 -29.59 2.16 3.22
CA SER A 207 -29.77 2.59 1.81
C SER A 207 -28.46 3.21 1.32
N GLY A 208 -28.20 3.10 0.03
CA GLY A 208 -27.02 3.67 -0.60
C GLY A 208 -25.75 2.88 -0.29
N ASP A 209 -24.79 3.48 0.39
CA ASP A 209 -23.50 2.88 0.71
C ASP A 209 -23.65 1.48 1.32
N TRP A 210 -23.13 0.48 0.62
CA TRP A 210 -23.38 -0.92 0.95
C TRP A 210 -22.15 -1.64 1.47
N PHE A 211 -21.03 -1.57 0.75
CA PHE A 211 -19.76 -2.21 1.14
C PHE A 211 -18.87 -1.27 1.93
N HIS A 212 -18.97 0.03 1.67
CA HIS A 212 -18.12 1.05 2.25
C HIS A 212 -16.62 0.72 2.04
N VAL A 213 -16.25 0.51 0.76
CA VAL A 213 -14.84 0.31 0.40
C VAL A 213 -14.10 1.63 0.63
N ASN A 214 -12.96 1.57 1.31
CA ASN A 214 -12.32 2.75 1.89
C ASN A 214 -10.79 2.74 1.83
N GLY A 215 -10.21 1.69 1.25
CA GLY A 215 -8.80 1.53 0.96
C GLY A 215 -8.63 0.71 -0.30
N VAL A 216 -7.74 1.14 -1.18
CA VAL A 216 -7.34 0.44 -2.39
C VAL A 216 -5.85 0.59 -2.59
N ASP A 217 -5.18 -0.49 -3.00
CA ASP A 217 -3.76 -0.49 -3.34
C ASP A 217 -3.48 -1.45 -4.48
N TYR A 218 -2.38 -1.23 -5.18
CA TYR A 218 -1.97 -2.00 -6.34
C TYR A 218 -0.58 -2.61 -6.14
N ASN A 219 -0.43 -3.85 -6.51
CA ASN A 219 0.84 -4.58 -6.52
C ASN A 219 1.28 -4.82 -7.96
N GLU A 220 2.36 -4.14 -8.38
CA GLU A 220 2.89 -4.21 -9.74
C GLU A 220 3.48 -5.59 -10.05
N ASP A 221 4.16 -6.24 -9.10
CA ASP A 221 4.80 -7.53 -9.32
C ASP A 221 3.79 -8.67 -9.55
N LEU A 222 2.63 -8.59 -8.86
CA LEU A 222 1.56 -9.57 -9.00
C LEU A 222 0.49 -9.15 -10.00
N ASP A 223 0.46 -7.89 -10.40
CA ASP A 223 -0.60 -7.24 -11.18
C ASP A 223 -1.98 -7.47 -10.55
N GLN A 224 -2.08 -7.11 -9.26
CA GLN A 224 -3.26 -7.34 -8.44
C GLN A 224 -3.67 -6.08 -7.68
N ILE A 225 -4.97 -5.95 -7.41
CA ILE A 225 -5.56 -4.89 -6.58
C ILE A 225 -6.03 -5.50 -5.27
N VAL A 226 -5.70 -4.84 -4.14
CA VAL A 226 -6.27 -5.14 -2.83
C VAL A 226 -7.19 -4.00 -2.40
N PHE A 227 -8.31 -4.33 -1.75
CA PHE A 227 -9.21 -3.33 -1.19
C PHE A 227 -9.83 -3.76 0.15
N SER A 228 -10.19 -2.78 0.98
CA SER A 228 -10.81 -2.99 2.29
C SER A 228 -12.27 -2.54 2.31
N SER A 229 -13.15 -3.35 2.91
CA SER A 229 -14.56 -3.04 3.12
C SER A 229 -14.87 -2.93 4.61
N ARG A 230 -15.27 -1.73 5.04
CA ARG A 230 -15.62 -1.47 6.44
C ARG A 230 -16.84 -2.28 6.89
N PHE A 231 -17.87 -2.34 6.05
CA PHE A 231 -19.13 -2.97 6.44
C PHE A 231 -19.10 -4.49 6.32
N ALA A 232 -18.31 -5.03 5.39
CA ALA A 232 -18.05 -6.46 5.33
C ALA A 232 -17.07 -6.92 6.43
N SER A 233 -16.29 -6.01 7.02
CA SER A 233 -15.17 -6.36 7.92
C SER A 233 -14.20 -7.35 7.26
N GLU A 234 -13.87 -7.08 6.01
CA GLU A 234 -12.99 -7.92 5.17
C GLU A 234 -12.10 -7.06 4.27
N ILE A 235 -11.01 -7.69 3.83
CA ILE A 235 -10.17 -7.25 2.73
C ILE A 235 -10.23 -8.27 1.60
N TYR A 236 -10.03 -7.81 0.37
CA TYR A 236 -10.18 -8.62 -0.85
C TYR A 236 -9.05 -8.35 -1.82
N ILE A 237 -8.64 -9.36 -2.58
CA ILE A 237 -7.71 -9.23 -3.71
C ILE A 237 -8.40 -9.68 -4.98
N ILE A 238 -8.19 -8.95 -6.07
CA ILE A 238 -8.65 -9.24 -7.42
C ILE A 238 -7.50 -9.17 -8.42
N ASP A 239 -7.68 -9.81 -9.57
CA ASP A 239 -6.73 -9.81 -10.69
C ASP A 239 -6.89 -8.54 -11.53
N HIS A 240 -5.84 -7.73 -11.64
CA HIS A 240 -5.83 -6.54 -12.48
C HIS A 240 -5.31 -6.83 -13.90
N SER A 241 -4.60 -7.94 -14.11
CA SER A 241 -4.04 -8.32 -15.43
C SER A 241 -5.09 -8.62 -16.50
N THR A 242 -6.35 -8.43 -16.17
CA THR A 242 -7.51 -8.63 -17.02
C THR A 242 -7.75 -7.44 -17.96
N THR A 243 -8.35 -7.70 -19.12
CA THR A 243 -9.09 -6.64 -19.82
C THR A 243 -10.39 -6.32 -19.07
N SER A 244 -11.01 -5.15 -19.28
CA SER A 244 -12.32 -4.84 -18.64
C SER A 244 -13.40 -5.89 -18.95
N ALA A 245 -13.35 -6.53 -20.13
CA ALA A 245 -14.27 -7.61 -20.47
C ALA A 245 -14.01 -8.90 -19.68
N GLU A 246 -12.76 -9.22 -19.40
CA GLU A 246 -12.39 -10.34 -18.52
C GLU A 246 -12.66 -9.99 -17.05
N ALA A 247 -12.40 -8.76 -16.64
CA ALA A 247 -12.73 -8.24 -15.30
C ALA A 247 -14.23 -8.31 -14.98
N ALA A 248 -15.10 -8.23 -15.99
CA ALA A 248 -16.55 -8.43 -15.86
C ALA A 248 -16.98 -9.92 -15.98
N SER A 249 -16.05 -10.86 -16.03
CA SER A 249 -16.31 -12.28 -16.24
C SER A 249 -15.62 -13.14 -15.17
N HIS A 250 -15.89 -14.45 -15.20
CA HIS A 250 -15.30 -15.45 -14.31
C HIS A 250 -14.09 -16.16 -14.91
N THR A 251 -13.52 -15.66 -16.00
CA THR A 251 -12.37 -16.27 -16.69
C THR A 251 -11.50 -15.19 -17.34
N GLY A 252 -10.20 -15.43 -17.40
CA GLY A 252 -9.22 -14.50 -17.97
C GLY A 252 -8.23 -13.99 -16.92
N GLY A 253 -7.34 -13.12 -17.36
CA GLY A 253 -6.24 -12.63 -16.53
C GLY A 253 -5.20 -13.70 -16.21
N ASN A 254 -4.19 -13.34 -15.43
CA ASN A 254 -3.11 -14.22 -14.99
C ASN A 254 -3.60 -15.34 -14.05
N SER A 255 -4.64 -15.07 -13.27
CA SER A 255 -5.28 -16.04 -12.38
C SER A 255 -6.14 -17.07 -13.13
N GLY A 256 -6.62 -16.73 -14.34
CA GLY A 256 -7.61 -17.49 -15.07
C GLY A 256 -9.04 -17.37 -14.52
N MET A 257 -9.26 -16.53 -13.50
CA MET A 257 -10.52 -16.37 -12.77
C MET A 257 -11.29 -15.08 -13.19
N GLY A 258 -10.77 -14.33 -14.17
CA GLY A 258 -11.34 -13.05 -14.54
C GLY A 258 -11.31 -12.06 -13.36
N GLY A 259 -12.43 -11.39 -13.11
CA GLY A 259 -12.53 -10.44 -12.00
C GLY A 259 -13.01 -11.04 -10.66
N ASP A 260 -13.10 -12.37 -10.53
CA ASP A 260 -13.48 -13.02 -9.28
C ASP A 260 -12.47 -12.76 -8.16
N ILE A 261 -12.94 -12.87 -6.93
CA ILE A 261 -12.11 -12.65 -5.73
C ILE A 261 -11.04 -13.76 -5.62
N LEU A 262 -9.78 -13.38 -5.68
CA LEU A 262 -8.65 -14.30 -5.54
C LEU A 262 -8.39 -14.68 -4.08
N TYR A 263 -8.57 -13.71 -3.18
CA TYR A 263 -8.33 -13.83 -1.76
C TYR A 263 -9.27 -12.91 -0.98
N ARG A 264 -9.73 -13.39 0.16
CA ARG A 264 -10.47 -12.58 1.13
C ARG A 264 -10.08 -12.96 2.55
N TRP A 265 -10.00 -11.96 3.43
CA TRP A 265 -9.66 -12.17 4.82
C TRP A 265 -10.46 -11.24 5.74
N GLY A 266 -11.00 -11.80 6.80
CA GLY A 266 -11.80 -11.09 7.80
C GLY A 266 -12.98 -11.93 8.26
N ASN A 267 -14.21 -11.59 7.89
CA ASN A 267 -15.42 -12.21 8.40
C ASN A 267 -15.89 -13.42 7.56
N PRO A 268 -15.59 -14.67 7.93
CA PRO A 268 -15.96 -15.84 7.14
C PRO A 268 -17.47 -16.09 7.08
N SER A 269 -18.27 -15.48 7.96
CA SER A 269 -19.74 -15.61 7.90
C SER A 269 -20.33 -14.92 6.67
N ASN A 270 -19.60 -14.02 6.01
CA ASN A 270 -20.04 -13.38 4.77
C ASN A 270 -20.11 -14.34 3.57
N TYR A 271 -19.56 -15.55 3.70
CA TYR A 271 -19.63 -16.62 2.71
C TYR A 271 -19.92 -17.98 3.36
N ASP A 272 -20.81 -17.95 4.35
CA ASP A 272 -21.38 -19.11 5.05
C ASP A 272 -20.34 -20.07 5.64
N LEU A 273 -19.16 -19.59 5.98
CA LEU A 273 -18.18 -20.36 6.71
C LEU A 273 -18.12 -19.93 8.17
N SER A 274 -17.80 -20.87 9.01
CA SER A 274 -17.49 -20.66 10.43
C SER A 274 -16.06 -21.11 10.70
N GLY A 275 -15.32 -20.31 11.46
CA GLY A 275 -13.95 -20.65 11.83
C GLY A 275 -13.42 -19.63 12.83
N ALA A 276 -12.33 -20.01 13.52
CA ALA A 276 -11.60 -19.08 14.34
C ALA A 276 -10.78 -18.16 13.41
N GLN A 277 -11.35 -17.04 13.03
CA GLN A 277 -10.65 -15.99 12.28
C GLN A 277 -10.80 -14.66 13.01
N VAL A 278 -9.72 -13.88 13.06
CA VAL A 278 -9.80 -12.50 13.53
C VAL A 278 -10.60 -11.70 12.52
N ILE A 279 -11.63 -11.02 13.00
CA ILE A 279 -12.49 -10.16 12.18
C ILE A 279 -12.03 -8.72 12.43
N PRO A 280 -11.53 -8.00 11.41
CA PRO A 280 -11.20 -6.60 11.57
C PRO A 280 -12.46 -5.79 11.90
N ASN A 281 -12.29 -4.76 12.73
CA ASN A 281 -13.39 -3.91 13.14
C ASN A 281 -13.20 -2.49 12.64
N ALA A 282 -14.06 -2.07 11.73
CA ALA A 282 -13.99 -0.80 11.01
C ALA A 282 -12.66 -0.64 10.23
N VAL A 283 -12.27 -1.67 9.50
CA VAL A 283 -11.02 -1.70 8.71
C VAL A 283 -10.96 -0.57 7.67
N HIS A 284 -9.77 0.02 7.52
CA HIS A 284 -9.42 1.00 6.49
C HIS A 284 -8.03 0.71 5.92
N ASP A 285 -7.73 1.36 4.79
CA ASP A 285 -6.38 1.55 4.25
C ASP A 285 -5.56 0.26 4.16
N VAL A 286 -6.11 -0.75 3.49
CA VAL A 286 -5.32 -1.96 3.18
C VAL A 286 -4.27 -1.61 2.13
N ARG A 287 -3.01 -2.08 2.37
CA ARG A 287 -1.86 -1.89 1.47
C ARG A 287 -0.96 -3.09 1.46
N TRP A 288 -0.23 -3.29 0.36
CA TRP A 288 0.94 -4.16 0.40
C TRP A 288 2.11 -3.47 1.09
N ILE A 289 2.83 -4.22 1.92
CA ILE A 289 4.16 -3.83 2.36
C ILE A 289 5.12 -4.17 1.23
N THR A 290 5.84 -3.17 0.72
CA THR A 290 6.81 -3.35 -0.38
C THR A 290 7.78 -4.48 -0.09
N ASP A 291 7.97 -5.40 -1.04
CA ASP A 291 8.90 -6.53 -0.93
C ASP A 291 10.30 -6.19 -1.47
N ASP A 292 10.97 -5.29 -0.78
CA ASP A 292 12.33 -4.81 -1.08
C ASP A 292 13.38 -5.27 -0.06
N GLY A 293 12.99 -6.23 0.79
CA GLY A 293 13.81 -6.74 1.89
C GLY A 293 13.51 -6.08 3.24
N ARG A 294 12.53 -5.15 3.30
CA ARG A 294 12.03 -4.61 4.57
C ARG A 294 11.29 -5.67 5.39
N PRO A 295 11.22 -5.52 6.72
CA PRO A 295 10.45 -6.44 7.56
C PRO A 295 8.99 -6.56 7.12
N ASN A 296 8.53 -7.80 6.96
CA ASN A 296 7.20 -8.18 6.48
C ASN A 296 6.91 -7.76 5.01
N GLY A 297 7.94 -7.60 4.16
CA GLY A 297 7.77 -7.39 2.73
C GLY A 297 6.84 -8.44 2.11
N GLY A 298 5.93 -8.02 1.24
CA GLY A 298 4.91 -8.88 0.63
C GLY A 298 3.64 -9.13 1.47
N PHE A 299 3.63 -8.76 2.76
CA PHE A 299 2.42 -8.84 3.59
C PHE A 299 1.42 -7.73 3.22
N LEU A 300 0.15 -7.97 3.52
CA LEU A 300 -0.84 -6.90 3.59
C LEU A 300 -0.77 -6.22 4.96
N GLN A 301 -0.89 -4.89 4.97
CA GLN A 301 -1.04 -4.09 6.18
C GLN A 301 -2.41 -3.42 6.18
N ILE A 302 -3.11 -3.42 7.31
CA ILE A 302 -4.40 -2.76 7.48
C ILE A 302 -4.40 -1.83 8.67
N PHE A 303 -5.13 -0.72 8.55
CA PHE A 303 -5.52 0.08 9.70
C PHE A 303 -6.83 -0.48 10.27
N ASN A 304 -6.74 -1.20 11.38
CA ASN A 304 -7.87 -1.81 12.07
C ASN A 304 -8.36 -0.86 13.17
N ASN A 305 -9.29 0.04 12.84
CA ASN A 305 -9.67 1.19 13.68
C ASN A 305 -10.14 0.81 15.08
N SER A 306 -10.86 -0.28 15.22
CA SER A 306 -11.30 -0.82 16.52
C SER A 306 -10.76 -2.23 16.76
N GLY A 307 -9.53 -2.48 16.30
CA GLY A 307 -8.90 -3.81 16.31
C GLY A 307 -8.59 -4.35 17.69
N VAL A 308 -8.43 -3.51 18.70
CA VAL A 308 -8.19 -3.90 20.10
C VAL A 308 -9.46 -3.66 20.92
N SER A 309 -10.02 -2.46 20.83
CA SER A 309 -11.27 -2.05 21.50
C SER A 309 -11.94 -0.92 20.72
N ASN A 310 -13.14 -0.49 21.13
CA ASN A 310 -13.87 0.59 20.45
C ASN A 310 -13.13 1.94 20.38
N ASN A 311 -12.09 2.14 21.17
CA ASN A 311 -11.30 3.37 21.18
C ASN A 311 -9.80 3.09 21.02
N GLN A 312 -9.46 1.91 20.51
CA GLN A 312 -8.08 1.52 20.34
C GLN A 312 -7.88 0.79 19.02
N SER A 313 -7.14 1.44 18.16
CA SER A 313 -6.76 0.94 16.83
C SER A 313 -5.59 -0.03 16.92
N ALA A 314 -5.42 -0.82 15.86
CA ALA A 314 -4.24 -1.64 15.62
C ALA A 314 -3.80 -1.51 14.17
N ILE A 315 -2.51 -1.65 13.93
CA ILE A 315 -1.94 -1.87 12.60
C ILE A 315 -1.59 -3.34 12.50
N ASP A 316 -2.33 -4.06 11.67
CA ASP A 316 -2.18 -5.50 11.51
C ASP A 316 -1.45 -5.82 10.20
N GLY A 317 -0.45 -6.70 10.28
CA GLY A 317 0.21 -7.30 9.13
C GLY A 317 -0.27 -8.73 8.90
N ILE A 318 -0.67 -9.05 7.68
CA ILE A 318 -1.27 -10.33 7.29
C ILE A 318 -0.39 -10.95 6.21
N GLU A 319 0.23 -12.08 6.53
CA GLU A 319 0.96 -12.91 5.58
C GLU A 319 -0.05 -13.74 4.78
N THR A 320 -0.23 -13.40 3.51
CA THR A 320 -1.17 -14.12 2.65
C THR A 320 -0.63 -15.49 2.25
N PRO A 321 -1.50 -16.50 2.01
CA PRO A 321 -1.06 -17.84 1.59
C PRO A 321 -0.79 -17.90 0.07
N TRP A 322 -0.08 -16.91 -0.46
CA TRP A 322 0.30 -16.90 -1.88
C TRP A 322 1.26 -18.04 -2.21
N ASP A 323 1.07 -18.70 -3.34
CA ASP A 323 1.94 -19.77 -3.86
C ASP A 323 2.43 -19.41 -5.26
N ASP A 324 3.70 -19.02 -5.36
CA ASP A 324 4.36 -18.67 -6.63
C ASP A 324 4.40 -19.79 -7.67
N ASN A 325 4.22 -21.06 -7.26
CA ASN A 325 4.24 -22.18 -8.20
C ASN A 325 2.91 -22.36 -8.93
N THR A 326 1.83 -21.93 -8.30
CA THR A 326 0.47 -22.08 -8.84
C THR A 326 -0.17 -20.75 -9.19
N ASN A 327 0.45 -19.61 -8.80
CA ASN A 327 -0.09 -18.25 -8.89
C ASN A 327 -1.49 -18.15 -8.27
N THR A 328 -1.65 -18.73 -7.08
CA THR A 328 -2.94 -18.75 -6.37
C THR A 328 -2.75 -18.53 -4.87
N TYR A 329 -3.80 -18.04 -4.22
CA TYR A 329 -3.90 -18.03 -2.76
C TYR A 329 -4.42 -19.38 -2.27
N LEU A 330 -3.60 -20.12 -1.52
CA LEU A 330 -3.94 -21.45 -1.06
C LEU A 330 -5.09 -21.43 -0.06
N ARG A 331 -6.08 -22.30 -0.26
CA ARG A 331 -7.22 -22.49 0.63
C ARG A 331 -7.58 -23.95 0.75
N SER A 332 -7.81 -24.43 1.97
CA SER A 332 -8.39 -25.75 2.20
C SER A 332 -9.90 -25.72 1.91
N SER A 333 -10.40 -26.70 1.18
CA SER A 333 -11.83 -26.78 0.85
C SER A 333 -12.70 -26.72 2.11
N GLY A 334 -13.74 -25.90 2.09
CA GLY A 334 -14.66 -25.73 3.21
C GLY A 334 -14.08 -25.00 4.43
N GLN A 335 -12.92 -24.36 4.28
CA GLN A 335 -12.31 -23.53 5.32
C GLN A 335 -12.19 -22.08 4.83
N PRO A 336 -12.19 -21.09 5.73
CA PRO A 336 -11.78 -19.73 5.40
C PRO A 336 -10.37 -19.69 4.82
N PHE A 337 -10.06 -18.61 4.11
CA PHE A 337 -8.67 -18.34 3.72
C PHE A 337 -7.80 -18.14 4.96
N SER A 338 -6.58 -18.66 4.92
CA SER A 338 -5.57 -18.41 5.97
C SER A 338 -4.92 -17.02 5.79
N PRO A 339 -4.29 -16.48 6.83
CA PRO A 339 -4.16 -16.99 8.19
C PRO A 339 -5.43 -16.75 9.01
N SER A 340 -5.60 -17.50 10.10
CA SER A 340 -6.73 -17.28 11.03
C SER A 340 -6.57 -16.05 11.91
N SER A 341 -5.42 -15.41 11.89
CA SER A 341 -5.09 -14.20 12.65
C SER A 341 -4.08 -13.35 11.88
N TYR A 342 -3.91 -12.10 12.28
CA TYR A 342 -2.77 -11.30 11.85
C TYR A 342 -1.45 -12.02 12.20
N THR A 343 -0.43 -11.80 11.38
CA THR A 343 0.94 -12.31 11.61
C THR A 343 1.71 -11.36 12.53
N THR A 344 1.52 -10.05 12.31
CA THR A 344 2.10 -9.00 13.16
C THR A 344 1.04 -7.99 13.57
N ARG A 345 1.19 -7.37 14.76
CA ARG A 345 0.30 -6.33 15.26
C ARG A 345 1.07 -5.26 16.03
N TYR A 346 0.79 -4.00 15.72
CA TYR A 346 1.06 -2.88 16.59
C TYR A 346 -0.28 -2.36 17.16
N GLU A 347 -0.40 -2.35 18.48
CA GLU A 347 -1.57 -1.78 19.16
C GLU A 347 -1.31 -0.30 19.42
N CYS A 348 -2.09 0.56 18.79
CA CYS A 348 -1.98 1.99 19.00
C CYS A 348 -2.33 2.36 20.45
N THR A 349 -1.83 3.47 20.95
CA THR A 349 -2.30 4.01 22.24
C THR A 349 -3.81 4.30 22.15
N SER A 350 -4.56 3.88 23.16
CA SER A 350 -6.01 4.04 23.21
C SER A 350 -6.44 5.50 23.16
N GLY A 351 -7.43 5.82 22.37
CA GLY A 351 -8.02 7.15 22.23
C GLY A 351 -7.21 8.13 21.41
N SER A 352 -7.77 9.33 21.23
CA SER A 352 -7.12 10.44 20.53
C SER A 352 -5.88 10.92 21.30
N PRO A 353 -4.78 11.31 20.63
CA PRO A 353 -4.65 11.44 19.17
C PRO A 353 -4.10 10.22 18.45
N TYR A 354 -3.94 9.06 19.09
CA TYR A 354 -3.18 7.92 18.57
C TYR A 354 -4.05 6.83 17.95
N SER A 355 -5.35 6.82 18.24
CA SER A 355 -6.33 5.89 17.70
C SER A 355 -7.48 6.63 17.04
N ALA A 356 -8.16 6.01 16.10
CA ALA A 356 -9.23 6.61 15.31
C ALA A 356 -10.39 5.64 15.05
N ASP A 357 -11.61 6.16 14.99
CA ASP A 357 -12.82 5.36 14.76
C ASP A 357 -13.11 5.10 13.26
N GLY A 358 -12.36 5.73 12.37
CA GLY A 358 -12.52 5.60 10.92
C GLY A 358 -11.45 6.33 10.15
N GLN A 359 -11.48 6.24 8.81
CA GLN A 359 -10.42 6.77 7.96
C GLN A 359 -9.05 6.24 8.39
N SER A 360 -7.99 7.07 8.28
CA SER A 360 -6.63 6.74 8.71
C SER A 360 -5.82 6.02 7.63
N ALA A 361 -4.51 6.02 7.81
CA ALA A 361 -3.56 5.32 6.95
C ALA A 361 -2.34 4.86 7.74
N SER A 362 -1.61 3.89 7.19
CA SER A 362 -0.34 3.45 7.76
C SER A 362 0.61 2.90 6.70
N ASP A 363 1.89 3.21 6.84
CA ASP A 363 2.95 2.70 5.97
C ASP A 363 4.00 1.90 6.77
N ARG A 364 4.62 0.92 6.13
CA ARG A 364 5.79 0.22 6.65
C ARG A 364 7.04 0.79 6.02
N MET A 365 7.90 1.40 6.84
CA MET A 365 9.16 1.99 6.39
C MET A 365 10.21 0.93 6.08
N SER A 366 11.20 1.25 5.24
CA SER A 366 12.28 0.32 4.86
C SER A 366 13.11 -0.17 6.06
N ASN A 367 13.22 0.63 7.13
CA ASN A 367 13.86 0.23 8.38
C ASN A 367 12.96 -0.64 9.30
N GLY A 368 11.72 -0.92 8.88
CA GLY A 368 10.75 -1.73 9.64
C GLY A 368 9.86 -0.95 10.60
N ASN A 369 10.07 0.36 10.76
CA ASN A 369 9.17 1.20 11.54
C ASN A 369 7.78 1.28 10.90
N ILE A 370 6.79 1.65 11.70
CA ILE A 370 5.42 1.87 11.23
C ILE A 370 5.11 3.36 11.31
N PHE A 371 4.82 3.97 10.16
CA PHE A 371 4.18 5.27 10.09
C PHE A 371 2.68 5.11 10.26
N VAL A 372 2.07 5.98 11.06
CA VAL A 372 0.64 5.98 11.37
C VAL A 372 0.09 7.39 11.18
N ASN A 373 -0.97 7.52 10.43
CA ASN A 373 -1.82 8.70 10.38
C ASN A 373 -3.19 8.33 10.97
N ALA A 374 -3.43 8.68 12.23
CA ALA A 374 -4.72 8.48 12.89
C ALA A 374 -5.64 9.67 12.62
N SER A 375 -6.74 9.46 11.91
CA SER A 375 -7.74 10.50 11.63
C SER A 375 -8.54 10.87 12.87
N LEU A 376 -8.74 12.14 13.13
CA LEU A 376 -9.46 12.64 14.30
C LEU A 376 -10.93 13.00 14.02
N GLY A 377 -11.49 12.62 12.87
CA GLY A 377 -12.86 12.96 12.52
C GLY A 377 -13.58 11.91 11.69
N GLN A 378 -14.89 11.82 11.85
CA GLN A 378 -15.78 11.11 10.93
C GLN A 378 -16.38 12.12 9.94
N GLY A 379 -16.44 11.75 8.64
CA GLY A 379 -17.28 12.47 7.68
C GLY A 379 -16.72 13.76 7.11
N GLY A 380 -15.53 13.77 6.57
CA GLY A 380 -15.10 14.77 5.58
C GLY A 380 -14.63 16.12 6.12
N GLY A 381 -14.56 16.32 7.41
CA GLY A 381 -14.07 17.55 8.03
C GLY A 381 -13.14 17.22 9.19
N GLY A 382 -11.94 16.68 8.95
CA GLY A 382 -11.10 16.25 10.04
C GLY A 382 -9.60 16.44 9.77
N SER A 383 -8.91 16.87 10.84
CA SER A 383 -7.48 16.74 10.97
C SER A 383 -7.13 15.30 11.36
N GLY A 384 -5.87 14.96 11.26
CA GLY A 384 -5.31 13.71 11.77
C GLY A 384 -4.09 13.99 12.64
N THR A 385 -3.52 12.93 13.15
CA THR A 385 -2.24 12.95 13.85
C THR A 385 -1.32 11.92 13.22
N MET A 386 -0.15 12.37 12.80
CA MET A 386 0.89 11.50 12.25
C MET A 386 1.96 11.23 13.30
N TYR A 387 2.40 9.99 13.36
CA TYR A 387 3.53 9.57 14.20
C TYR A 387 4.19 8.31 13.63
N GLU A 388 5.40 8.04 14.06
CA GLU A 388 6.16 6.85 13.66
C GLU A 388 6.60 6.08 14.90
N VAL A 389 6.50 4.76 14.84
CA VAL A 389 6.89 3.88 15.93
C VAL A 389 7.88 2.82 15.46
N ASP A 390 8.75 2.39 16.37
CA ASP A 390 9.62 1.24 16.19
C ASP A 390 8.87 -0.10 16.41
N SER A 391 9.58 -1.20 16.24
CA SER A 391 9.05 -2.55 16.47
C SER A 391 8.62 -2.84 17.90
N LEU A 392 8.98 -1.98 18.86
CA LEU A 392 8.59 -2.07 20.27
C LEU A 392 7.41 -1.14 20.60
N GLY A 393 6.94 -0.37 19.62
CA GLY A 393 5.86 0.61 19.79
C GLY A 393 6.34 1.93 20.42
N THR A 394 7.65 2.19 20.46
CA THR A 394 8.18 3.48 20.93
C THR A 394 7.96 4.52 19.85
N ILE A 395 7.35 5.66 20.20
CA ILE A 395 7.19 6.78 19.27
C ILE A 395 8.56 7.42 19.03
N LEU A 396 9.02 7.39 17.79
CA LEU A 396 10.30 7.94 17.36
C LEU A 396 10.16 9.29 16.69
N TRP A 397 9.02 9.54 16.04
CA TRP A 397 8.70 10.78 15.33
C TRP A 397 7.24 11.18 15.56
N GLY A 398 6.98 12.48 15.58
CA GLY A 398 5.65 12.98 15.91
C GLY A 398 5.37 12.97 17.43
N PRO A 399 4.11 13.09 17.89
CA PRO A 399 2.94 13.33 17.06
C PRO A 399 2.95 14.73 16.42
N THR A 400 2.46 14.83 15.19
CA THR A 400 2.31 16.09 14.45
C THR A 400 0.98 16.11 13.70
N SER A 401 0.61 17.25 13.13
CA SER A 401 -0.61 17.38 12.33
C SER A 401 -0.60 16.42 11.15
N GLY A 402 -1.75 15.84 10.87
CA GLY A 402 -2.01 14.95 9.77
C GLY A 402 -3.37 15.20 9.14
N GLY A 403 -3.73 14.38 8.17
CA GLY A 403 -4.97 14.45 7.44
C GLY A 403 -5.95 13.31 7.77
N LEU A 404 -6.94 13.13 6.92
CA LEU A 404 -7.80 11.94 6.94
C LEU A 404 -6.99 10.69 6.58
N LYS A 405 -6.08 10.84 5.59
CA LYS A 405 -4.99 9.93 5.26
C LYS A 405 -3.70 10.74 5.12
N GLY A 406 -2.59 10.13 5.44
CA GLY A 406 -1.25 10.68 5.26
C GLY A 406 -0.28 9.56 4.93
N PHE A 407 0.73 9.87 4.14
CA PHE A 407 1.67 8.89 3.58
C PHE A 407 3.10 9.35 3.77
N ARG A 408 4.00 8.39 3.95
CA ARG A 408 5.41 8.63 4.13
C ARG A 408 6.17 8.28 2.84
N TYR A 409 7.02 9.18 2.39
CA TYR A 409 7.90 8.99 1.23
C TYR A 409 9.35 9.02 1.66
N GLU A 410 10.11 8.03 1.22
CA GLU A 410 11.55 7.91 1.50
C GLU A 410 12.35 8.95 0.74
N CYS A 411 13.55 9.26 1.20
CA CYS A 411 14.42 10.25 0.54
C CYS A 411 14.76 9.89 -0.91
N ASP A 412 14.88 8.60 -1.20
CA ASP A 412 15.23 8.06 -2.53
C ASP A 412 14.00 7.83 -3.43
N TYR A 413 12.79 8.10 -2.94
CA TYR A 413 11.62 8.07 -3.79
C TYR A 413 11.76 9.09 -4.93
N PRO A 414 11.62 8.68 -6.21
CA PRO A 414 11.89 9.58 -7.34
C PRO A 414 11.11 10.89 -7.29
N GLY A 415 9.85 10.85 -6.83
CA GLY A 415 8.99 12.02 -6.68
C GLY A 415 9.54 13.07 -5.70
N ILE A 416 10.23 12.64 -4.65
CA ILE A 416 10.91 13.55 -3.70
C ILE A 416 12.07 14.24 -4.40
N THR A 417 12.89 13.51 -5.16
CA THR A 417 13.98 14.09 -5.94
C THR A 417 13.46 15.09 -7.00
N ALA A 418 12.35 14.74 -7.66
CA ALA A 418 11.73 15.63 -8.65
C ALA A 418 11.17 16.92 -8.03
N LEU A 419 10.75 16.88 -6.77
CA LEU A 419 10.24 18.04 -6.03
C LEU A 419 11.31 18.94 -5.45
N GLU A 420 12.55 18.48 -5.29
CA GLU A 420 13.64 19.26 -4.65
C GLU A 420 13.74 20.71 -5.16
N PRO A 421 13.69 21.01 -6.49
CA PRO A 421 13.77 22.36 -7.01
C PRO A 421 12.61 23.29 -6.58
N PHE A 422 11.50 22.72 -6.13
CA PHE A 422 10.29 23.43 -5.71
C PHE A 422 10.12 23.51 -4.20
N MET A 423 10.95 22.77 -3.45
CA MET A 423 10.88 22.75 -1.99
C MET A 423 11.45 24.02 -1.36
N THR A 424 10.87 24.37 -0.22
CA THR A 424 11.41 25.37 0.69
C THR A 424 12.15 24.67 1.84
N ASN A 425 13.18 25.33 2.40
CA ASN A 425 13.94 24.82 3.55
C ASN A 425 14.60 23.44 3.34
N THR A 426 15.11 23.17 2.13
CA THR A 426 15.81 21.89 1.82
C THR A 426 17.00 21.61 2.74
N THR A 427 17.55 22.64 3.40
CA THR A 427 18.64 22.50 4.39
C THR A 427 18.18 21.96 5.75
N SER A 428 16.87 21.82 5.98
CA SER A 428 16.33 21.28 7.22
C SER A 428 16.23 19.75 7.21
N THR A 429 16.25 19.14 6.01
CA THR A 429 16.14 17.68 5.84
C THR A 429 17.50 17.06 5.56
N SER A 430 17.71 15.86 6.09
CA SER A 430 18.89 15.05 5.79
C SER A 430 18.86 14.43 4.40
N CYS A 431 17.70 14.43 3.72
CA CYS A 431 17.54 13.86 2.37
C CYS A 431 18.43 14.54 1.32
N PHE A 432 18.67 15.85 1.47
CA PHE A 432 19.46 16.64 0.52
C PHE A 432 20.76 17.16 1.13
N ASP A 433 21.05 16.79 2.38
CA ASP A 433 22.36 17.08 2.94
C ASP A 433 23.41 16.34 2.09
N ALA A 434 24.03 17.09 1.18
CA ALA A 434 25.35 16.71 0.75
C ALA A 434 26.19 16.68 2.04
N THR A 435 26.39 15.50 2.63
CA THR A 435 27.45 15.34 3.62
C THR A 435 28.68 16.02 3.00
N PRO A 436 29.20 17.11 3.58
CA PRO A 436 30.44 17.65 3.07
C PRO A 436 31.41 16.49 3.15
N ILE A 437 31.85 15.99 1.99
CA ILE A 437 32.96 15.07 1.93
C ILE A 437 34.06 15.81 2.66
N SER A 438 34.36 15.37 3.88
CA SER A 438 35.49 15.94 4.62
C SER A 438 36.68 15.79 3.67
N GLU A 439 37.25 16.90 3.18
CA GLU A 439 38.39 16.89 2.25
C GLU A 439 39.63 16.23 2.88
N ASN A 440 39.51 15.64 4.06
CA ASN A 440 40.55 14.94 4.79
C ASN A 440 40.40 13.41 4.89
N ASP A 441 39.30 12.82 4.44
CA ASP A 441 39.32 11.41 4.10
C ASP A 441 39.87 11.29 2.68
N GLU A 442 41.09 10.74 2.51
CA GLU A 442 41.56 10.26 1.22
C GLU A 442 40.39 9.47 0.62
N VAL A 443 39.72 10.07 -0.39
CA VAL A 443 38.72 9.36 -1.19
C VAL A 443 39.45 8.26 -1.88
N ASP A 444 39.53 7.09 -1.23
CA ASP A 444 39.90 5.85 -1.89
C ASP A 444 38.80 5.61 -2.94
N ASN A 445 39.01 6.23 -4.12
CA ASN A 445 38.15 6.00 -5.29
C ASN A 445 38.29 4.49 -5.59
N LEU A 446 37.29 3.73 -5.06
CA LEU A 446 37.27 2.29 -5.26
C LEU A 446 36.99 2.04 -6.75
N VAL A 447 38.03 1.78 -7.50
CA VAL A 447 37.98 1.56 -8.96
C VAL A 447 38.09 0.08 -9.22
N LEU A 448 37.13 -0.45 -9.96
CA LEU A 448 37.13 -1.83 -10.46
C LEU A 448 37.18 -1.83 -11.98
N PHE A 449 38.16 -2.51 -12.55
CA PHE A 449 38.29 -2.68 -13.99
C PHE A 449 39.04 -3.99 -14.35
N PRO A 450 38.80 -4.55 -15.54
CA PRO A 450 37.75 -4.20 -16.47
C PRO A 450 36.36 -4.64 -15.95
N ASN A 451 35.33 -3.90 -16.31
CA ASN A 451 33.94 -4.28 -16.07
C ASN A 451 33.13 -3.92 -17.32
N PRO A 452 32.61 -4.89 -18.08
CA PRO A 452 32.62 -6.35 -17.85
C PRO A 452 34.01 -7.01 -17.91
N ALA A 453 34.21 -8.07 -17.11
CA ALA A 453 35.44 -8.82 -16.98
C ALA A 453 35.40 -10.15 -17.76
N ILE A 454 36.56 -10.58 -18.29
CA ILE A 454 36.74 -11.91 -18.92
C ILE A 454 37.54 -12.83 -17.99
N ASP A 455 38.80 -12.51 -17.71
CA ASP A 455 39.74 -13.39 -16.99
C ASP A 455 40.06 -12.89 -15.59
N HIS A 456 40.17 -11.58 -15.42
CA HIS A 456 40.55 -10.94 -14.16
C HIS A 456 39.87 -9.61 -13.97
N ILE A 457 39.85 -9.16 -12.72
CA ILE A 457 39.45 -7.81 -12.30
C ILE A 457 40.54 -7.23 -11.42
N THR A 458 40.73 -5.93 -11.52
CA THR A 458 41.64 -5.17 -10.64
C THR A 458 40.82 -4.23 -9.78
N ILE A 459 41.11 -4.20 -8.47
CA ILE A 459 40.49 -3.31 -7.50
C ILE A 459 41.57 -2.59 -6.75
N ASN A 460 41.56 -1.28 -6.76
CA ASN A 460 42.58 -0.41 -6.15
C ASN A 460 42.52 -0.37 -4.60
N ASN A 461 42.00 -1.40 -3.96
CA ASN A 461 41.90 -1.50 -2.51
C ASN A 461 42.68 -2.70 -1.98
N LYS A 462 43.42 -2.54 -0.87
CA LYS A 462 44.26 -3.59 -0.26
C LYS A 462 43.48 -4.42 0.81
N GLY A 463 42.22 -4.06 1.14
CA GLY A 463 41.41 -4.81 2.08
C GLY A 463 40.96 -6.17 1.56
N VAL A 464 40.38 -6.98 2.45
CA VAL A 464 39.76 -8.26 2.09
C VAL A 464 38.56 -8.03 1.18
N LYS A 465 38.49 -8.74 0.06
CA LYS A 465 37.40 -8.75 -0.90
C LYS A 465 36.70 -10.10 -0.84
N GLU A 466 35.41 -10.08 -0.75
CA GLU A 466 34.55 -11.25 -0.82
C GLU A 466 33.62 -11.11 -2.03
N ILE A 467 33.67 -12.08 -2.97
CA ILE A 467 32.81 -12.06 -4.16
C ILE A 467 31.65 -13.03 -3.94
N TYR A 468 30.47 -12.56 -4.22
CA TYR A 468 29.22 -13.31 -4.09
C TYR A 468 28.53 -13.41 -5.47
N ASN A 469 27.94 -14.56 -5.76
CA ASN A 469 27.02 -14.71 -6.89
C ASN A 469 25.65 -14.11 -6.57
N ILE A 470 24.73 -14.11 -7.56
CA ILE A 470 23.37 -13.57 -7.40
C ILE A 470 22.51 -14.31 -6.34
N MET A 471 22.90 -15.52 -5.95
CA MET A 471 22.24 -16.31 -4.90
C MET A 471 22.83 -16.01 -3.50
N GLY A 472 23.71 -15.02 -3.38
CA GLY A 472 24.37 -14.67 -2.11
C GLY A 472 25.44 -15.66 -1.66
N VAL A 473 25.83 -16.61 -2.51
CA VAL A 473 26.89 -17.59 -2.19
C VAL A 473 28.26 -16.95 -2.44
N ARG A 474 29.13 -16.97 -1.42
CA ARG A 474 30.52 -16.47 -1.57
C ARG A 474 31.33 -17.43 -2.42
N VAL A 475 31.86 -16.92 -3.56
CA VAL A 475 32.64 -17.69 -4.54
C VAL A 475 34.14 -17.40 -4.48
N VAL A 476 34.52 -16.21 -3.99
CA VAL A 476 35.95 -15.84 -3.81
C VAL A 476 36.11 -15.05 -2.51
N LYS A 477 37.26 -15.28 -1.83
CA LYS A 477 37.71 -14.42 -0.72
C LYS A 477 39.22 -14.20 -0.90
N THR A 478 39.66 -12.95 -1.01
CA THR A 478 41.07 -12.59 -1.26
C THR A 478 41.40 -11.18 -0.76
N SER A 479 42.68 -10.92 -0.49
CA SER A 479 43.20 -9.57 -0.26
C SER A 479 43.98 -9.03 -1.47
N SER A 480 44.11 -9.83 -2.55
CA SER A 480 44.79 -9.39 -3.78
C SER A 480 44.06 -8.22 -4.43
N THR A 481 44.78 -7.28 -4.99
CA THR A 481 44.24 -6.20 -5.82
C THR A 481 43.92 -6.68 -7.24
N GLU A 482 44.55 -7.75 -7.72
CA GLU A 482 44.20 -8.43 -8.96
C GLU A 482 43.61 -9.79 -8.66
N ILE A 483 42.39 -10.05 -9.16
CA ILE A 483 41.59 -11.22 -8.84
C ILE A 483 41.30 -11.98 -10.13
N ASN A 484 41.74 -13.23 -10.20
CA ASN A 484 41.41 -14.11 -11.31
C ASN A 484 39.93 -14.57 -11.17
N VAL A 485 39.12 -14.28 -12.16
CA VAL A 485 37.67 -14.61 -12.23
C VAL A 485 37.37 -15.57 -13.37
N ASN A 486 38.37 -16.14 -14.02
CA ASN A 486 38.19 -17.03 -15.17
C ASN A 486 37.37 -18.29 -14.83
N HIS A 487 37.47 -18.75 -13.59
CA HIS A 487 36.73 -19.92 -13.09
C HIS A 487 35.26 -19.63 -12.75
N LEU A 488 34.82 -18.37 -12.79
CA LEU A 488 33.44 -17.99 -12.53
C LEU A 488 32.59 -18.11 -13.80
N ALA A 489 31.36 -18.55 -13.66
CA ALA A 489 30.38 -18.57 -14.75
C ALA A 489 30.05 -17.14 -15.22
N SER A 490 29.66 -16.99 -16.48
CA SER A 490 29.15 -15.69 -16.95
C SER A 490 27.93 -15.26 -16.14
N GLY A 491 27.92 -14.00 -15.72
CA GLY A 491 26.84 -13.50 -14.85
C GLY A 491 27.20 -12.25 -14.07
N ILE A 492 26.33 -11.84 -13.18
CA ILE A 492 26.49 -10.69 -12.29
C ILE A 492 27.02 -11.18 -10.94
N TYR A 493 27.97 -10.43 -10.38
CA TYR A 493 28.58 -10.71 -9.08
C TYR A 493 28.68 -9.44 -8.26
N ASN A 494 28.53 -9.58 -6.94
CA ASN A 494 28.75 -8.51 -5.97
C ASN A 494 30.09 -8.75 -5.24
N ILE A 495 30.92 -7.72 -5.13
CA ILE A 495 32.15 -7.73 -4.34
C ILE A 495 31.94 -6.90 -3.10
N ARG A 496 32.09 -7.52 -1.94
CA ARG A 496 32.05 -6.83 -0.65
C ARG A 496 33.47 -6.54 -0.16
N ILE A 497 33.73 -5.28 0.21
CA ILE A 497 35.01 -4.81 0.78
C ILE A 497 34.65 -3.97 2.01
N ALA A 498 34.85 -4.51 3.20
CA ALA A 498 34.39 -3.94 4.47
C ALA A 498 32.85 -3.68 4.41
N ASP A 499 32.42 -2.44 4.46
CA ASP A 499 31.04 -1.96 4.40
C ASP A 499 30.58 -1.54 3.00
N ARG A 500 31.43 -1.70 1.96
CA ARG A 500 31.15 -1.30 0.58
C ARG A 500 30.87 -2.49 -0.31
N ASN A 501 29.94 -2.31 -1.25
CA ASN A 501 29.62 -3.30 -2.28
C ASN A 501 29.84 -2.72 -3.68
N ILE A 502 30.44 -3.50 -4.57
CA ILE A 502 30.62 -3.17 -5.99
C ILE A 502 30.09 -4.31 -6.84
N LYS A 503 29.36 -3.98 -7.88
CA LYS A 503 28.87 -4.95 -8.86
C LYS A 503 29.83 -5.06 -10.06
N PHE A 504 30.08 -6.28 -10.52
CA PHE A 504 30.73 -6.51 -11.81
C PHE A 504 30.05 -7.58 -12.63
N ILE A 505 30.25 -7.54 -13.93
CA ILE A 505 29.72 -8.47 -14.91
C ILE A 505 30.87 -9.37 -15.39
N LYS A 506 30.73 -10.69 -15.23
CA LYS A 506 31.60 -11.72 -15.84
C LYS A 506 31.02 -12.10 -17.21
N LYS A 507 31.81 -11.95 -18.26
CA LYS A 507 31.51 -12.44 -19.62
C LYS A 507 31.96 -13.87 -19.82
#